data_d8245d14d453e2128807c8d4f4d66ab6
#
_entry.id   d8245d14d453e2128807c8d4f4d66ab6
#
_cell.length_a   1.000
_cell.length_b   1.000
_cell.length_c   1.000
_cell.angle_alpha   90.00
_cell.angle_beta   90.00
_cell.angle_gamma   90.00
#
_symmetry.space_group_name_H-M   'P 1'
#
loop_
_entity.id
_entity.type
_entity.pdbx_description
1 polymer ?
#
loop_
_entity_poly.entity_id
_entity_poly.type
_entity_poly.pdbx_seq_one_letter_code
_entity_poly.pdbx_strand_id
1 'polypeptide(L)'
;MTARKSSYRSLASLERDLARCRACLEAGYPLESLPVRAPGAKQQAYLFGQAPGVVEGEERLPWRGRAGRTLRRWLELEEDEFYATFYCASVTRCYPGRAGSGRGDRAPTPREQELCSFWREWELELLRPRLIVTVGGLALRRLLGLSSLTPCVGERYDLHGTPVVPLPHPSGASGWLNDPTNRDRLATATALVRTELARVRRAAASRR
;
A
#
# COMPACT_ATOMS: atom_id res chain seq x y z
N MET A 1 -22.16 -1.40 13.88
CA MET A 1 -20.86 -1.58 14.59
C MET A 1 -19.93 -2.40 13.72
N THR A 2 -18.73 -1.91 13.46
CA THR A 2 -17.71 -2.65 12.70
C THR A 2 -17.31 -3.90 13.48
N ALA A 3 -17.55 -5.08 12.91
CA ALA A 3 -17.24 -6.36 13.57
C ALA A 3 -15.72 -6.64 13.53
N ARG A 4 -14.97 -6.03 14.45
CA ARG A 4 -13.56 -6.35 14.68
C ARG A 4 -13.47 -7.45 15.72
N LYS A 5 -12.82 -8.56 15.38
CA LYS A 5 -12.51 -9.63 16.32
C LYS A 5 -11.27 -9.30 17.13
N SER A 6 -11.17 -9.83 18.33
CA SER A 6 -9.95 -9.73 19.13
C SER A 6 -8.78 -10.53 18.55
N SER A 7 -9.04 -11.50 17.67
CA SER A 7 -8.02 -12.30 16.99
C SER A 7 -8.52 -12.84 15.64
N TYR A 8 -7.58 -13.03 14.72
CA TYR A 8 -7.82 -13.65 13.41
C TYR A 8 -6.86 -14.82 13.20
N ARG A 9 -7.37 -15.93 12.68
CA ARG A 9 -6.59 -17.13 12.37
C ARG A 9 -6.28 -17.29 10.88
N SER A 10 -6.89 -16.47 10.02
CA SER A 10 -6.67 -16.51 8.58
C SER A 10 -6.94 -15.16 7.92
N LEU A 11 -6.20 -14.89 6.86
CA LEU A 11 -6.36 -13.68 6.05
C LEU A 11 -7.77 -13.60 5.45
N ALA A 12 -8.35 -14.73 5.00
CA ALA A 12 -9.71 -14.75 4.47
C ALA A 12 -10.77 -14.32 5.50
N SER A 13 -10.60 -14.67 6.78
CA SER A 13 -11.50 -14.21 7.85
C SER A 13 -11.34 -12.71 8.10
N LEU A 14 -10.09 -12.22 8.14
CA LEU A 14 -9.77 -10.80 8.26
C LEU A 14 -10.40 -9.98 7.13
N GLU A 15 -10.23 -10.42 5.88
CA GLU A 15 -10.73 -9.72 4.70
C GLU A 15 -12.26 -9.65 4.64
N ARG A 16 -12.96 -10.69 5.09
CA ARG A 16 -14.43 -10.65 5.19
C ARG A 16 -14.91 -9.54 6.14
N ASP A 17 -14.25 -9.40 7.28
CA ASP A 17 -14.61 -8.38 8.26
C ASP A 17 -14.15 -6.99 7.80
N LEU A 18 -12.95 -6.88 7.22
CA LEU A 18 -12.46 -5.65 6.57
C LEU A 18 -13.44 -5.13 5.50
N ALA A 19 -13.97 -6.01 4.66
CA ALA A 19 -14.94 -5.62 3.62
C ALA A 19 -16.18 -4.90 4.16
N ARG A 20 -16.52 -5.15 5.41
CA ARG A 20 -17.68 -4.57 6.11
C ARG A 20 -17.30 -3.43 7.06
N CYS A 21 -16.03 -3.03 7.09
CA CYS A 21 -15.56 -2.00 8.00
C CYS A 21 -16.29 -0.67 7.77
N ARG A 22 -16.75 -0.06 8.88
CA ARG A 22 -17.42 1.24 8.93
C ARG A 22 -16.86 2.12 10.05
N ALA A 23 -15.68 1.78 10.59
CA ALA A 23 -15.12 2.43 11.78
C ALA A 23 -14.95 3.95 11.63
N CYS A 24 -14.58 4.42 10.43
CA CYS A 24 -14.46 5.85 10.16
C CYS A 24 -15.85 6.53 10.11
N LEU A 25 -16.85 5.91 9.46
CA LEU A 25 -18.23 6.43 9.44
C LEU A 25 -18.81 6.47 10.84
N GLU A 26 -18.63 5.41 11.64
CA GLU A 26 -19.06 5.36 13.04
C GLU A 26 -18.39 6.43 13.90
N ALA A 27 -17.19 6.88 13.53
CA ALA A 27 -16.46 7.97 14.18
C ALA A 27 -16.76 9.36 13.58
N GLY A 28 -17.77 9.47 12.68
CA GLY A 28 -18.22 10.74 12.08
C GLY A 28 -17.37 11.24 10.91
N TYR A 29 -16.50 10.41 10.32
CA TYR A 29 -15.72 10.79 9.14
C TYR A 29 -16.48 10.42 7.85
N PRO A 30 -16.70 11.38 6.95
CA PRO A 30 -17.33 11.11 5.66
C PRO A 30 -16.37 10.32 4.78
N LEU A 31 -16.72 9.06 4.48
CA LEU A 31 -16.01 8.23 3.53
C LEU A 31 -16.85 8.06 2.26
N GLU A 32 -16.24 8.18 1.11
CA GLU A 32 -16.90 8.08 -0.18
C GLU A 32 -16.83 6.68 -0.80
N SER A 33 -16.23 5.71 -0.11
CA SER A 33 -16.20 4.32 -0.58
C SER A 33 -16.27 3.30 0.54
N LEU A 34 -16.56 2.06 0.15
CA LEU A 34 -16.31 0.87 0.97
C LEU A 34 -14.80 0.56 0.96
N PRO A 35 -14.31 -0.29 1.88
CA PRO A 35 -12.93 -0.74 1.85
C PRO A 35 -12.53 -1.35 0.51
N VAL A 36 -11.45 -0.82 -0.06
CA VAL A 36 -10.84 -1.30 -1.30
C VAL A 36 -9.85 -2.40 -0.95
N ARG A 37 -9.94 -3.53 -1.65
CA ARG A 37 -9.14 -4.72 -1.36
C ARG A 37 -8.60 -5.34 -2.64
N ALA A 38 -7.40 -5.92 -2.57
CA ALA A 38 -6.89 -6.78 -3.62
C ALA A 38 -7.51 -8.18 -3.52
N PRO A 39 -7.70 -8.88 -4.63
CA PRO A 39 -8.03 -10.30 -4.60
C PRO A 39 -6.83 -11.15 -4.17
N GLY A 40 -7.10 -12.24 -3.45
CA GLY A 40 -6.11 -13.30 -3.19
C GLY A 40 -5.41 -13.21 -1.83
N ALA A 41 -4.82 -14.33 -1.43
CA ALA A 41 -4.16 -14.53 -0.13
C ALA A 41 -2.83 -15.30 -0.23
N LYS A 42 -2.24 -15.40 -1.44
CA LYS A 42 -1.00 -16.16 -1.67
C LYS A 42 0.22 -15.27 -1.96
N GLN A 43 0.03 -13.95 -1.99
CA GLN A 43 1.08 -12.99 -2.25
C GLN A 43 2.12 -13.02 -1.12
N GLN A 44 3.40 -12.97 -1.48
CA GLN A 44 4.50 -12.93 -0.53
C GLN A 44 5.13 -11.53 -0.41
N ALA A 45 4.66 -10.58 -1.21
CA ALA A 45 5.05 -9.19 -1.12
C ALA A 45 3.84 -8.32 -0.72
N TYR A 46 4.09 -7.32 0.14
CA TYR A 46 3.10 -6.39 0.64
C TYR A 46 3.36 -5.00 0.06
N LEU A 47 2.38 -4.46 -0.65
CA LEU A 47 2.45 -3.12 -1.21
C LEU A 47 1.60 -2.17 -0.37
N PHE A 48 2.23 -1.19 0.25
CA PHE A 48 1.60 -0.30 1.21
C PHE A 48 1.56 1.15 0.72
N GLY A 49 0.39 1.61 0.30
CA GLY A 49 0.13 2.96 -0.21
C GLY A 49 -0.50 3.90 0.83
N GLN A 50 -0.92 5.09 0.38
CA GLN A 50 -1.54 6.09 1.24
C GLN A 50 -3.03 5.80 1.48
N ALA A 51 -3.84 5.84 0.43
CA ALA A 51 -5.29 5.61 0.42
C ALA A 51 -5.74 5.31 -1.02
N PRO A 52 -6.90 4.68 -1.21
CA PRO A 52 -7.52 4.59 -2.52
C PRO A 52 -7.87 5.99 -3.06
N GLY A 53 -7.73 6.20 -4.37
CA GLY A 53 -8.26 7.34 -5.08
C GLY A 53 -9.72 7.11 -5.51
N VAL A 54 -10.30 8.06 -6.24
CA VAL A 54 -11.70 7.98 -6.70
C VAL A 54 -11.95 6.72 -7.53
N VAL A 55 -11.08 6.42 -8.51
CA VAL A 55 -11.22 5.23 -9.38
C VAL A 55 -11.17 3.94 -8.58
N GLU A 56 -10.24 3.84 -7.65
CA GLU A 56 -10.12 2.69 -6.76
C GLU A 56 -11.35 2.55 -5.85
N GLY A 57 -11.93 3.67 -5.40
CA GLY A 57 -13.14 3.69 -4.61
C GLY A 57 -14.36 3.17 -5.38
N GLU A 58 -14.51 3.56 -6.65
CA GLU A 58 -15.59 3.14 -7.56
C GLU A 58 -15.44 1.68 -7.98
N GLU A 59 -14.26 1.28 -8.48
CA GLU A 59 -13.99 -0.08 -8.95
C GLU A 59 -13.73 -1.08 -7.81
N ARG A 60 -13.47 -0.58 -6.61
CA ARG A 60 -13.14 -1.37 -5.41
C ARG A 60 -11.91 -2.25 -5.56
N LEU A 61 -11.02 -1.86 -6.45
CA LEU A 61 -9.76 -2.55 -6.74
C LEU A 61 -8.60 -1.56 -6.57
N PRO A 62 -7.57 -1.88 -5.77
CA PRO A 62 -6.45 -0.97 -5.53
C PRO A 62 -5.59 -0.79 -6.79
N TRP A 63 -5.02 0.41 -6.96
CA TRP A 63 -4.08 0.73 -8.04
C TRP A 63 -4.65 0.61 -9.47
N ARG A 64 -5.95 0.89 -9.64
CA ARG A 64 -6.62 0.89 -10.97
C ARG A 64 -6.39 2.17 -11.76
N GLY A 65 -6.32 3.28 -11.08
CA GLY A 65 -6.17 4.60 -11.68
C GLY A 65 -4.81 4.84 -12.33
N ARG A 66 -4.57 6.08 -12.74
CA ARG A 66 -3.32 6.50 -13.42
C ARG A 66 -2.08 6.19 -12.57
N ALA A 67 -2.14 6.40 -11.26
CA ALA A 67 -1.05 6.10 -10.35
C ALA A 67 -0.66 4.61 -10.40
N GLY A 68 -1.65 3.72 -10.41
CA GLY A 68 -1.41 2.28 -10.50
C GLY A 68 -0.76 1.87 -11.82
N ARG A 69 -1.22 2.41 -12.95
CA ARG A 69 -0.58 2.18 -14.26
C ARG A 69 0.87 2.63 -14.28
N THR A 70 1.17 3.79 -13.68
CA THR A 70 2.55 4.29 -13.57
C THR A 70 3.40 3.40 -12.68
N LEU A 71 2.86 2.94 -11.54
CA LEU A 71 3.57 2.04 -10.63
C LEU A 71 3.90 0.70 -11.30
N ARG A 72 2.95 0.08 -11.99
CA ARG A 72 3.20 -1.16 -12.74
C ARG A 72 4.30 -1.00 -13.77
N ARG A 73 4.29 0.11 -14.54
CA ARG A 73 5.35 0.44 -15.50
C ARG A 73 6.72 0.60 -14.84
N TRP A 74 6.81 1.24 -13.66
CA TRP A 74 8.06 1.35 -12.91
C TRP A 74 8.60 0.00 -12.46
N LEU A 75 7.69 -0.92 -12.12
CA LEU A 75 8.05 -2.26 -11.65
C LEU A 75 8.18 -3.29 -12.78
N GLU A 76 7.88 -2.89 -14.02
CA GLU A 76 7.90 -3.76 -15.19
C GLU A 76 6.98 -4.98 -15.02
N LEU A 77 5.76 -4.75 -14.49
CA LEU A 77 4.77 -5.77 -14.23
C LEU A 77 3.47 -5.48 -15.00
N GLU A 78 2.94 -6.51 -15.65
CA GLU A 78 1.57 -6.48 -16.17
C GLU A 78 0.55 -6.53 -15.02
N GLU A 79 -0.69 -6.19 -15.31
CA GLU A 79 -1.73 -6.05 -14.30
C GLU A 79 -1.96 -7.34 -13.51
N ASP A 80 -2.11 -8.47 -14.20
CA ASP A 80 -2.35 -9.76 -13.55
C ASP A 80 -1.15 -10.20 -12.70
N GLU A 81 0.07 -9.99 -13.21
CA GLU A 81 1.30 -10.27 -12.48
C GLU A 81 1.45 -9.37 -11.24
N PHE A 82 1.07 -8.11 -11.34
CA PHE A 82 1.09 -7.18 -10.22
C PHE A 82 0.20 -7.66 -9.06
N TYR A 83 -1.05 -8.04 -9.34
CA TYR A 83 -1.96 -8.54 -8.30
C TYR A 83 -1.58 -9.95 -7.83
N ALA A 84 -0.97 -10.79 -8.66
CA ALA A 84 -0.43 -12.07 -8.23
C ALA A 84 0.79 -11.91 -7.31
N THR A 85 1.57 -10.84 -7.49
CA THR A 85 2.79 -10.56 -6.73
C THR A 85 2.52 -9.86 -5.41
N PHE A 86 1.67 -8.82 -5.42
CA PHE A 86 1.47 -7.94 -4.28
C PHE A 86 0.11 -8.10 -3.60
N TYR A 87 0.14 -8.27 -2.28
CA TYR A 87 -0.99 -7.94 -1.43
C TYR A 87 -1.06 -6.42 -1.29
N CYS A 88 -2.04 -5.80 -1.95
CA CYS A 88 -2.15 -4.35 -2.02
C CYS A 88 -2.91 -3.80 -0.81
N ALA A 89 -2.22 -3.00 -0.04
CA ALA A 89 -2.70 -2.37 1.17
C ALA A 89 -2.48 -0.84 1.15
N SER A 90 -3.08 -0.15 2.08
CA SER A 90 -2.91 1.30 2.25
C SER A 90 -3.15 1.72 3.69
N VAL A 91 -2.67 2.91 4.06
CA VAL A 91 -2.82 3.48 5.41
C VAL A 91 -4.30 3.58 5.79
N THR A 92 -5.17 3.96 4.84
CA THR A 92 -6.62 3.79 4.98
C THR A 92 -7.17 3.00 3.80
N ARG A 93 -8.17 2.14 4.06
CA ARG A 93 -8.73 1.20 3.08
C ARG A 93 -9.85 1.78 2.24
N CYS A 94 -10.37 2.94 2.60
CA CYS A 94 -11.46 3.61 1.90
C CYS A 94 -10.95 4.86 1.19
N TYR A 95 -11.62 5.24 0.11
CA TYR A 95 -11.40 6.54 -0.52
C TYR A 95 -11.85 7.64 0.45
N PRO A 96 -10.94 8.53 0.86
CA PRO A 96 -11.25 9.53 1.88
C PRO A 96 -12.06 10.71 1.34
N GLY A 97 -12.17 10.86 0.03
CA GLY A 97 -12.85 11.97 -0.62
C GLY A 97 -11.90 12.99 -1.25
N ARG A 98 -12.48 13.98 -1.92
CA ARG A 98 -11.74 15.07 -2.56
C ARG A 98 -11.19 16.04 -1.54
N ALA A 99 -10.07 16.69 -1.89
CA ALA A 99 -9.55 17.80 -1.11
C ALA A 99 -10.51 19.00 -1.17
N GLY A 100 -10.62 19.76 -0.05
CA GLY A 100 -11.46 20.95 0.01
C GLY A 100 -11.11 22.04 -1.01
N SER A 101 -9.87 22.03 -1.52
CA SER A 101 -9.43 22.87 -2.64
C SER A 101 -10.03 22.48 -4.01
N GLY A 102 -10.78 21.39 -4.10
CA GLY A 102 -11.30 20.81 -5.34
C GLY A 102 -10.24 20.15 -6.24
N ARG A 103 -8.97 20.18 -5.86
CA ARG A 103 -7.86 19.59 -6.63
C ARG A 103 -7.32 18.35 -5.93
N GLY A 104 -7.48 17.19 -6.58
CA GLY A 104 -6.98 15.91 -6.10
C GLY A 104 -7.76 15.35 -4.90
N ASP A 105 -7.24 14.27 -4.35
CA ASP A 105 -7.82 13.57 -3.22
C ASP A 105 -7.22 14.10 -1.91
N ARG A 106 -8.03 14.17 -0.85
CA ARG A 106 -7.51 14.55 0.46
C ARG A 106 -6.66 13.42 1.06
N ALA A 107 -5.67 13.80 1.85
CA ALA A 107 -5.00 12.82 2.69
C ALA A 107 -5.93 12.38 3.84
N PRO A 108 -5.89 11.11 4.26
CA PRO A 108 -6.62 10.67 5.44
C PRO A 108 -6.11 11.39 6.70
N THR A 109 -7.03 11.78 7.59
CA THR A 109 -6.69 12.42 8.87
C THR A 109 -5.92 11.46 9.79
N PRO A 110 -5.17 11.98 10.79
CA PRO A 110 -4.49 11.11 11.76
C PRO A 110 -5.41 10.10 12.44
N ARG A 111 -6.65 10.51 12.74
CA ARG A 111 -7.63 9.64 13.38
C ARG A 111 -8.15 8.53 12.46
N GLU A 112 -8.41 8.84 11.18
CA GLU A 112 -8.75 7.82 10.17
C GLU A 112 -7.62 6.81 9.99
N GLN A 113 -6.37 7.27 9.96
CA GLN A 113 -5.19 6.43 9.89
C GLN A 113 -5.07 5.49 11.10
N GLU A 114 -5.31 6.01 12.31
CA GLU A 114 -5.29 5.23 13.55
C GLU A 114 -6.41 4.18 13.56
N LEU A 115 -7.64 4.58 13.22
CA LEU A 115 -8.77 3.65 13.11
C LEU A 115 -8.50 2.52 12.11
N CYS A 116 -7.73 2.79 11.05
CA CYS A 116 -7.45 1.80 10.02
C CYS A 116 -6.21 0.93 10.30
N SER A 117 -5.33 1.33 11.25
CA SER A 117 -4.07 0.61 11.56
C SER A 117 -4.31 -0.83 12.01
N PHE A 118 -5.43 -1.07 12.72
CA PHE A 118 -5.86 -2.39 13.15
C PHE A 118 -5.80 -3.45 12.03
N TRP A 119 -6.24 -3.10 10.82
CA TRP A 119 -6.24 -4.02 9.69
C TRP A 119 -4.84 -4.34 9.21
N ARG A 120 -3.97 -3.33 9.11
CA ARG A 120 -2.57 -3.49 8.71
C ARG A 120 -1.80 -4.41 9.67
N GLU A 121 -2.00 -4.25 10.96
CA GLU A 121 -1.33 -5.05 11.97
C GLU A 121 -1.65 -6.54 11.79
N TRP A 122 -2.92 -6.88 11.65
CA TRP A 122 -3.35 -8.25 11.38
C TRP A 122 -2.93 -8.78 10.01
N GLU A 123 -2.90 -7.93 8.99
CA GLU A 123 -2.42 -8.33 7.67
C GLU A 123 -0.95 -8.72 7.70
N LEU A 124 -0.11 -7.90 8.31
CA LEU A 124 1.32 -8.19 8.43
C LEU A 124 1.57 -9.47 9.26
N GLU A 125 0.82 -9.67 10.33
CA GLU A 125 0.92 -10.87 11.18
C GLU A 125 0.52 -12.15 10.42
N LEU A 126 -0.60 -12.11 9.68
CA LEU A 126 -1.13 -13.28 8.98
C LEU A 126 -0.42 -13.56 7.66
N LEU A 127 -0.06 -12.53 6.91
CA LEU A 127 0.60 -12.65 5.62
C LEU A 127 2.09 -13.01 5.77
N ARG A 128 2.76 -12.45 6.79
CA ARG A 128 4.21 -12.56 6.99
C ARG A 128 4.99 -12.33 5.71
N PRO A 129 4.86 -11.12 5.12
CA PRO A 129 5.44 -10.85 3.81
C PRO A 129 6.96 -10.99 3.84
N ARG A 130 7.53 -11.37 2.70
CA ARG A 130 8.99 -11.45 2.50
C ARG A 130 9.58 -10.20 1.88
N LEU A 131 8.73 -9.29 1.46
CA LEU A 131 9.07 -7.97 0.95
C LEU A 131 7.93 -7.03 1.27
N ILE A 132 8.25 -5.82 1.71
CA ILE A 132 7.32 -4.71 1.81
C ILE A 132 7.79 -3.60 0.88
N VAL A 133 6.87 -3.05 0.08
CA VAL A 133 7.12 -1.85 -0.72
C VAL A 133 6.20 -0.75 -0.20
N THR A 134 6.76 0.34 0.32
CA THR A 134 5.96 1.51 0.69
C THR A 134 5.89 2.49 -0.47
N VAL A 135 4.72 3.07 -0.72
CA VAL A 135 4.49 4.03 -1.81
C VAL A 135 4.01 5.36 -1.24
N GLY A 136 4.90 6.35 -1.29
CA GLY A 136 4.67 7.70 -0.79
C GLY A 136 5.03 7.90 0.69
N GLY A 137 5.22 9.18 1.07
CA GLY A 137 5.74 9.56 2.38
C GLY A 137 4.83 9.20 3.56
N LEU A 138 3.50 9.16 3.36
CA LEU A 138 2.60 8.76 4.45
C LEU A 138 2.72 7.28 4.78
N ALA A 139 2.80 6.42 3.78
CA ALA A 139 3.02 4.98 3.97
C ALA A 139 4.36 4.72 4.66
N LEU A 140 5.43 5.37 4.20
CA LEU A 140 6.75 5.30 4.82
C LEU A 140 6.70 5.68 6.31
N ARG A 141 6.12 6.83 6.62
CA ARG A 141 6.01 7.32 8.01
C ARG A 141 5.22 6.36 8.89
N ARG A 142 4.11 5.83 8.37
CA ARG A 142 3.24 4.92 9.15
C ARG A 142 3.80 3.53 9.35
N LEU A 143 4.74 3.10 8.52
CA LEU A 143 5.38 1.79 8.64
C LEU A 143 6.71 1.86 9.39
N LEU A 144 7.58 2.82 9.04
CA LEU A 144 8.95 2.92 9.54
C LEU A 144 9.20 4.11 10.49
N GLY A 145 8.21 5.00 10.69
CA GLY A 145 8.39 6.21 11.50
C GLY A 145 9.22 7.32 10.83
N LEU A 146 9.68 7.12 9.57
CA LEU A 146 10.55 8.07 8.87
C LEU A 146 9.74 9.24 8.30
N SER A 147 10.19 10.47 8.58
CA SER A 147 9.45 11.70 8.22
C SER A 147 9.71 12.18 6.80
N SER A 148 10.91 11.96 6.27
CA SER A 148 11.34 12.41 4.93
C SER A 148 11.41 11.26 3.95
N LEU A 149 10.75 11.39 2.78
CA LEU A 149 10.74 10.36 1.75
C LEU A 149 12.01 10.38 0.89
N THR A 150 12.43 11.59 0.45
CA THR A 150 13.48 11.73 -0.57
C THR A 150 14.78 11.00 -0.23
N PRO A 151 15.37 11.11 0.97
CA PRO A 151 16.59 10.38 1.29
C PRO A 151 16.38 8.86 1.42
N CYS A 152 15.12 8.41 1.54
CA CYS A 152 14.81 7.00 1.73
C CYS A 152 14.59 6.25 0.40
N VAL A 153 14.33 6.97 -0.69
CA VAL A 153 14.16 6.35 -2.01
C VAL A 153 15.52 5.94 -2.56
N GLY A 154 15.64 4.68 -2.93
CA GLY A 154 16.90 4.06 -3.35
C GLY A 154 17.60 3.29 -2.22
N GLU A 155 17.07 3.35 -1.00
CA GLU A 155 17.59 2.64 0.16
C GLU A 155 16.71 1.42 0.49
N ARG A 156 17.32 0.43 1.15
CA ARG A 156 16.66 -0.76 1.69
C ARG A 156 16.67 -0.72 3.21
N TYR A 157 15.49 -0.83 3.79
CA TYR A 157 15.30 -0.92 5.24
C TYR A 157 14.96 -2.34 5.68
N ASP A 158 14.90 -2.55 6.97
CA ASP A 158 14.46 -3.79 7.58
C ASP A 158 13.34 -3.51 8.60
N LEU A 159 12.29 -4.30 8.54
CA LEU A 159 11.22 -4.31 9.52
C LEU A 159 11.08 -5.72 10.09
N HIS A 160 11.67 -5.96 11.25
CA HIS A 160 11.64 -7.26 11.94
C HIS A 160 12.08 -8.44 11.03
N GLY A 161 13.16 -8.26 10.28
CA GLY A 161 13.69 -9.26 9.35
C GLY A 161 13.04 -9.24 7.96
N THR A 162 12.08 -8.36 7.71
CA THR A 162 11.45 -8.19 6.40
C THR A 162 12.03 -6.97 5.68
N PRO A 163 12.58 -7.12 4.46
CA PRO A 163 13.07 -5.99 3.66
C PRO A 163 11.94 -5.04 3.30
N VAL A 164 12.22 -3.75 3.43
CA VAL A 164 11.30 -2.65 3.06
C VAL A 164 11.99 -1.75 2.04
N VAL A 165 11.35 -1.52 0.90
CA VAL A 165 11.84 -0.62 -0.14
C VAL A 165 10.85 0.52 -0.36
N PRO A 166 11.25 1.77 -0.04
CA PRO A 166 10.41 2.94 -0.28
C PRO A 166 10.41 3.38 -1.75
N LEU A 167 9.21 3.68 -2.26
CA LEU A 167 9.00 4.32 -3.56
C LEU A 167 8.30 5.67 -3.39
N PRO A 168 8.55 6.64 -4.28
CA PRO A 168 7.75 7.87 -4.34
C PRO A 168 6.33 7.56 -4.81
N HIS A 169 5.40 8.51 -4.58
CA HIS A 169 4.03 8.35 -5.07
C HIS A 169 3.98 8.57 -6.60
N PRO A 170 3.38 7.65 -7.37
CA PRO A 170 3.43 7.67 -8.84
C PRO A 170 2.46 8.64 -9.51
N SER A 171 1.74 9.47 -8.77
CA SER A 171 0.74 10.40 -9.35
C SER A 171 1.32 11.57 -10.13
N GLY A 172 2.60 11.87 -9.98
CA GLY A 172 3.23 13.04 -10.59
C GLY A 172 2.81 14.39 -9.98
N ALA A 173 1.84 14.40 -9.08
CA ALA A 173 1.30 15.64 -8.49
C ALA A 173 2.32 16.42 -7.64
N SER A 174 3.32 15.75 -7.11
CA SER A 174 4.34 16.38 -6.25
C SER A 174 5.47 17.06 -7.02
N GLY A 175 5.57 16.88 -8.35
CA GLY A 175 6.74 17.33 -9.13
C GLY A 175 8.08 16.67 -8.71
N TRP A 176 8.06 15.68 -7.83
CA TRP A 176 9.25 15.05 -7.26
C TRP A 176 10.22 14.52 -8.34
N LEU A 177 9.69 13.98 -9.44
CA LEU A 177 10.46 13.48 -10.58
C LEU A 177 10.98 14.59 -11.51
N ASN A 178 10.69 15.86 -11.24
CA ASN A 178 11.27 16.96 -12.03
C ASN A 178 12.77 17.11 -11.75
N ASP A 179 13.21 16.73 -10.54
CA ASP A 179 14.63 16.68 -10.18
C ASP A 179 15.29 15.42 -10.79
N PRO A 180 16.37 15.57 -11.59
CA PRO A 180 17.13 14.44 -12.13
C PRO A 180 17.64 13.47 -11.06
N THR A 181 18.15 13.97 -9.95
CA THR A 181 18.66 13.15 -8.84
C THR A 181 17.57 12.22 -8.28
N ASN A 182 16.33 12.70 -8.25
CA ASN A 182 15.21 11.89 -7.81
C ASN A 182 14.81 10.81 -8.83
N ARG A 183 15.07 11.03 -10.13
CA ARG A 183 14.89 9.98 -11.15
C ARG A 183 15.91 8.86 -10.98
N ASP A 184 17.15 9.17 -10.64
CA ASP A 184 18.20 8.18 -10.37
C ASP A 184 17.87 7.38 -9.10
N ARG A 185 17.37 8.05 -8.06
CA ARG A 185 16.87 7.40 -6.84
C ARG A 185 15.72 6.44 -7.14
N LEU A 186 14.77 6.85 -7.98
CA LEU A 186 13.68 5.97 -8.41
C LEU A 186 14.19 4.76 -9.18
N ALA A 187 15.13 4.94 -10.11
CA ALA A 187 15.72 3.83 -10.86
C ALA A 187 16.40 2.82 -9.92
N THR A 188 17.17 3.31 -8.94
CA THR A 188 17.77 2.47 -7.90
C THR A 188 16.71 1.74 -7.08
N ALA A 189 15.67 2.44 -6.61
CA ALA A 189 14.61 1.84 -5.80
C ALA A 189 13.84 0.75 -6.56
N THR A 190 13.50 0.98 -7.83
CA THR A 190 12.80 -0.02 -8.66
C THR A 190 13.68 -1.24 -8.96
N ALA A 191 14.98 -1.05 -9.17
CA ALA A 191 15.94 -2.16 -9.29
C ALA A 191 16.04 -2.98 -7.99
N LEU A 192 16.04 -2.33 -6.82
CA LEU A 192 15.98 -3.00 -5.52
C LEU A 192 14.69 -3.83 -5.38
N VAL A 193 13.53 -3.26 -5.72
CA VAL A 193 12.26 -4.02 -5.65
C VAL A 193 12.34 -5.26 -6.55
N ARG A 194 12.80 -5.14 -7.80
CA ARG A 194 12.94 -6.28 -8.72
C ARG A 194 13.89 -7.35 -8.16
N THR A 195 15.00 -6.92 -7.58
CA THR A 195 15.97 -7.84 -6.95
C THR A 195 15.36 -8.61 -5.79
N GLU A 196 14.64 -7.93 -4.90
CA GLU A 196 13.98 -8.57 -3.75
C GLU A 196 12.83 -9.49 -4.22
N LEU A 197 12.04 -9.09 -5.22
CA LEU A 197 11.01 -9.97 -5.81
C LEU A 197 11.63 -11.23 -6.41
N ALA A 198 12.77 -11.13 -7.09
CA ALA A 198 13.48 -12.30 -7.61
C ALA A 198 13.95 -13.24 -6.48
N ARG A 199 14.41 -12.70 -5.34
CA ARG A 199 14.75 -13.48 -4.14
C ARG A 199 13.54 -14.20 -3.56
N VAL A 200 12.41 -13.49 -3.44
CA VAL A 200 11.15 -14.05 -2.94
C VAL A 200 10.68 -15.22 -3.82
N ARG A 201 10.71 -15.05 -5.15
CA ARG A 201 10.31 -16.09 -6.12
C ARG A 201 11.22 -17.33 -6.03
N ARG A 202 12.55 -17.16 -5.97
CA ARG A 202 13.50 -18.27 -5.81
C ARG A 202 13.26 -19.06 -4.53
N ALA A 203 13.10 -18.36 -3.41
CA ALA A 203 12.82 -19.00 -2.13
C ALA A 203 11.45 -19.71 -2.06
N ALA A 204 10.48 -19.32 -2.88
CA ALA A 204 9.21 -20.03 -3.01
C ALA A 204 9.34 -21.31 -3.87
N ALA A 205 10.18 -21.26 -4.90
CA ALA A 205 10.43 -22.43 -5.78
C ALA A 205 11.20 -23.54 -5.06
N SER A 206 12.17 -23.19 -4.18
CA SER A 206 12.97 -24.18 -3.42
C SER A 206 12.21 -24.90 -2.28
N ARG A 207 10.96 -24.53 -2.01
CA ARG A 207 10.10 -25.16 -0.96
C ARG A 207 9.03 -26.09 -1.53
N ARG A 208 8.98 -26.24 -2.84
CA ARG A 208 8.10 -27.18 -3.56
C ARG A 208 8.84 -28.46 -3.91
#